data_b6e8fdf3537ae61f3b3383d5ec6dd0dc
#
_entry.id   b6e8fdf3537ae61f3b3383d5ec6dd0dc
#
_cell.length_a   1.000
_cell.length_b   1.000
_cell.length_c   1.000
_cell.angle_alpha   90.00
_cell.angle_beta   90.00
_cell.angle_gamma   90.00
#
_symmetry.space_group_name_H-M   'P 1'
#
loop_
_entity.id
_entity.type
_entity.pdbx_description
1 polymer ?
#
loop_
_entity_poly.entity_id
_entity_poly.type
_entity_poly.pdbx_seq_one_letter_code
_entity_poly.pdbx_strand_id
1 'polypeptide(L)'
;MQYGKNWFQILNRTHVETDKNGYKFWSVGVAFYRVVINFWPMRFTGLVLVLLVITGCGTVRGLSGTSIIKVLPHYLDNEGQHTDGPTLLHRDVYQRKLRTNPDLVHGVRYDVNWRGKGEVTLRLELRSSKTKSKPMTVEQKVGPGLIRTQWTPILLDAKTYRSFGQPEAWRVSIWQGEEMLGEQLSFLW
;
A
#
# COMPACT_ATOMS: atom_id res chain seq x y z
N MET A 1 -43.74 34.42 3.67
CA MET A 1 -42.89 33.42 4.33
C MET A 1 -43.70 32.15 4.56
N GLN A 2 -43.79 31.27 3.55
CA GLN A 2 -44.59 30.04 3.68
C GLN A 2 -44.09 29.01 2.62
N TYR A 3 -42.79 28.67 2.64
CA TYR A 3 -42.18 27.72 1.70
C TYR A 3 -41.45 26.56 2.39
N GLY A 4 -41.66 26.32 3.69
CA GLY A 4 -40.84 25.36 4.46
C GLY A 4 -41.52 24.05 4.85
N LYS A 5 -42.80 23.79 4.52
CA LYS A 5 -43.53 22.63 5.08
C LYS A 5 -43.82 21.46 4.13
N ASN A 6 -43.51 21.56 2.84
CA ASN A 6 -43.90 20.51 1.89
C ASN A 6 -42.78 19.51 1.54
N TRP A 7 -41.56 19.67 2.07
CA TRP A 7 -40.44 18.76 1.75
C TRP A 7 -40.39 17.48 2.60
N PHE A 8 -41.02 17.50 3.77
CA PHE A 8 -40.98 16.34 4.68
C PHE A 8 -42.04 15.26 4.39
N GLN A 9 -43.04 15.55 3.57
CA GLN A 9 -44.10 14.56 3.26
C GLN A 9 -43.77 13.66 2.05
N ILE A 10 -42.76 14.00 1.24
CA ILE A 10 -42.42 13.22 0.03
C ILE A 10 -41.48 12.04 0.36
N LEU A 11 -40.84 12.05 1.52
CA LEU A 11 -39.86 11.03 1.91
C LEU A 11 -40.49 9.78 2.55
N ASN A 12 -41.77 9.73 2.79
CA ASN A 12 -42.40 8.61 3.53
C ASN A 12 -43.36 7.74 2.69
N ARG A 13 -43.28 7.77 1.36
CA ARG A 13 -43.95 6.75 0.52
C ARG A 13 -42.98 5.67 0.11
N THR A 14 -42.65 4.76 1.02
CA THR A 14 -42.07 3.49 0.69
C THR A 14 -43.16 2.58 0.14
N HIS A 15 -43.19 2.36 -1.17
CA HIS A 15 -44.00 1.32 -1.76
C HIS A 15 -43.29 -0.04 -1.50
N VAL A 16 -43.93 -0.85 -0.70
CA VAL A 16 -43.49 -2.23 -0.49
C VAL A 16 -44.26 -3.10 -1.48
N GLU A 17 -43.59 -3.56 -2.50
CA GLU A 17 -44.14 -4.53 -3.44
C GLU A 17 -43.75 -5.94 -2.98
N THR A 18 -44.73 -6.80 -2.76
CA THR A 18 -44.50 -8.19 -2.33
C THR A 18 -44.64 -9.09 -3.55
N ASP A 19 -43.56 -9.83 -3.84
CA ASP A 19 -43.62 -10.86 -4.88
C ASP A 19 -44.41 -12.10 -4.40
N LYS A 20 -44.90 -12.89 -5.36
CA LYS A 20 -45.72 -14.09 -5.17
C LYS A 20 -45.10 -15.17 -4.26
N ASN A 21 -43.81 -15.03 -3.95
CA ASN A 21 -43.05 -15.93 -3.07
C ASN A 21 -42.78 -15.34 -1.67
N GLY A 22 -43.38 -14.22 -1.28
CA GLY A 22 -43.30 -13.66 0.07
C GLY A 22 -42.02 -12.87 0.39
N TYR A 23 -41.14 -12.59 -0.58
CA TYR A 23 -39.94 -11.80 -0.34
C TYR A 23 -40.21 -10.30 -0.55
N LYS A 24 -39.83 -9.51 0.47
CA LYS A 24 -39.92 -8.04 0.43
C LYS A 24 -38.67 -7.45 -0.19
N PHE A 25 -38.78 -6.84 -1.36
CA PHE A 25 -37.70 -6.07 -1.97
C PHE A 25 -37.90 -4.57 -1.75
N TRP A 26 -36.84 -3.88 -1.34
CA TRP A 26 -36.81 -2.43 -1.23
C TRP A 26 -36.32 -1.85 -2.56
N SER A 27 -37.20 -1.29 -3.36
CA SER A 27 -36.78 -0.54 -4.55
C SER A 27 -36.68 0.96 -4.19
N VAL A 28 -35.50 1.36 -3.73
CA VAL A 28 -35.14 2.78 -3.58
C VAL A 28 -34.13 3.07 -4.70
N GLY A 29 -34.58 3.55 -5.83
CA GLY A 29 -33.55 3.79 -6.83
C GLY A 29 -33.90 4.50 -8.13
N VAL A 30 -35.14 4.70 -8.51
CA VAL A 30 -35.43 5.24 -9.86
C VAL A 30 -36.03 6.65 -9.87
N ALA A 31 -36.56 7.13 -8.76
CA ALA A 31 -37.22 8.46 -8.71
C ALA A 31 -36.22 9.64 -8.63
N PHE A 32 -34.99 9.42 -8.14
CA PHE A 32 -34.02 10.51 -7.97
C PHE A 32 -33.37 10.98 -9.27
N TYR A 33 -33.26 10.12 -10.27
CA TYR A 33 -32.58 10.48 -11.52
C TYR A 33 -33.42 11.37 -12.45
N ARG A 34 -34.73 11.33 -12.36
CA ARG A 34 -35.62 12.11 -13.25
C ARG A 34 -35.84 13.57 -12.83
N VAL A 35 -35.69 13.91 -11.55
CA VAL A 35 -35.94 15.25 -11.03
C VAL A 35 -34.75 16.20 -11.20
N VAL A 36 -33.50 15.63 -11.22
CA VAL A 36 -32.30 16.46 -11.33
C VAL A 36 -32.01 16.94 -12.76
N ILE A 37 -32.52 16.25 -13.79
CA ILE A 37 -32.22 16.57 -15.20
C ILE A 37 -33.05 17.78 -15.69
N ASN A 38 -34.19 18.08 -15.09
CA ASN A 38 -35.10 19.13 -15.59
C ASN A 38 -34.88 20.56 -15.01
N PHE A 39 -33.94 20.74 -14.06
CA PHE A 39 -33.76 22.04 -13.40
C PHE A 39 -32.41 22.72 -13.64
N TRP A 40 -31.52 22.14 -14.46
CA TRP A 40 -30.23 22.78 -14.74
C TRP A 40 -30.24 23.42 -16.14
N PRO A 41 -30.06 24.74 -16.25
CA PRO A 41 -29.98 25.38 -17.57
C PRO A 41 -28.72 24.84 -18.30
N MET A 42 -28.90 24.53 -19.58
CA MET A 42 -27.90 23.90 -20.47
C MET A 42 -26.47 24.48 -20.44
N ARG A 43 -26.28 25.66 -19.82
CA ARG A 43 -24.98 26.32 -19.67
C ARG A 43 -24.06 25.69 -18.59
N PHE A 44 -24.62 24.95 -17.63
CA PHE A 44 -23.82 24.30 -16.57
C PHE A 44 -23.42 22.86 -16.88
N THR A 45 -24.12 22.19 -17.79
CA THR A 45 -23.77 20.81 -18.21
C THR A 45 -22.41 20.75 -18.89
N GLY A 46 -22.03 21.75 -19.68
CA GLY A 46 -20.70 21.87 -20.29
C GLY A 46 -19.59 22.04 -19.25
N LEU A 47 -19.82 22.83 -18.21
CA LEU A 47 -18.83 23.08 -17.16
C LEU A 47 -18.58 21.86 -16.27
N VAL A 48 -19.61 21.09 -15.96
CA VAL A 48 -19.51 19.82 -15.19
C VAL A 48 -18.77 18.77 -16.01
N LEU A 49 -19.01 18.69 -17.33
CA LEU A 49 -18.34 17.74 -18.20
C LEU A 49 -16.84 18.08 -18.35
N VAL A 50 -16.50 19.36 -18.44
CA VAL A 50 -15.09 19.83 -18.47
C VAL A 50 -14.40 19.57 -17.15
N LEU A 51 -15.06 19.77 -16.00
CA LEU A 51 -14.51 19.44 -14.68
C LEU A 51 -14.28 17.94 -14.49
N LEU A 52 -15.15 17.08 -14.99
CA LEU A 52 -14.97 15.62 -14.98
C LEU A 52 -13.80 15.16 -15.84
N VAL A 53 -13.51 15.84 -16.96
CA VAL A 53 -12.36 15.52 -17.81
C VAL A 53 -11.05 15.98 -17.17
N ILE A 54 -11.03 17.08 -16.41
CA ILE A 54 -9.84 17.60 -15.75
C ILE A 54 -9.46 16.77 -14.51
N THR A 55 -10.45 16.22 -13.80
CA THR A 55 -10.18 15.35 -12.63
C THR A 55 -9.76 13.93 -13.02
N GLY A 56 -9.89 13.55 -14.30
CA GLY A 56 -9.51 12.23 -14.82
C GLY A 56 -8.02 11.99 -15.06
N CYS A 57 -7.15 12.99 -14.84
CA CYS A 57 -5.69 12.82 -14.91
C CYS A 57 -5.07 12.38 -13.56
N GLY A 58 -5.75 11.52 -12.81
CA GLY A 58 -5.07 10.67 -11.86
C GLY A 58 -4.24 9.67 -12.66
N THR A 59 -2.92 9.77 -12.59
CA THR A 59 -2.02 8.73 -13.08
C THR A 59 -2.49 7.41 -12.47
N VAL A 60 -3.22 6.63 -13.23
CA VAL A 60 -3.45 5.20 -12.96
C VAL A 60 -2.06 4.58 -13.08
N ARG A 61 -1.28 4.63 -11.99
CA ARG A 61 -0.06 3.85 -11.84
C ARG A 61 -0.49 2.41 -12.05
N GLY A 62 -0.01 1.86 -13.17
CA GLY A 62 -0.40 0.67 -13.84
C GLY A 62 -1.04 -0.39 -12.97
N LEU A 63 -2.13 -0.92 -13.48
CA LEU A 63 -2.67 -2.24 -13.17
C LEU A 63 -1.68 -3.37 -13.56
N SER A 64 -0.37 -3.11 -13.56
CA SER A 64 0.62 -4.17 -13.55
C SER A 64 0.39 -4.92 -12.25
N GLY A 65 -0.03 -6.16 -12.32
CA GLY A 65 -0.31 -6.97 -11.15
C GLY A 65 0.92 -7.23 -10.26
N THR A 66 2.01 -6.47 -10.48
CA THR A 66 3.28 -6.49 -9.75
C THR A 66 3.31 -5.34 -8.75
N SER A 67 3.49 -5.65 -7.47
CA SER A 67 3.56 -4.65 -6.40
C SER A 67 4.25 -5.20 -5.16
N ILE A 68 4.87 -4.32 -4.39
CA ILE A 68 5.36 -4.62 -3.05
C ILE A 68 4.16 -4.52 -2.09
N ILE A 69 3.96 -5.55 -1.28
CA ILE A 69 2.86 -5.64 -0.32
C ILE A 69 3.33 -5.20 1.05
N LYS A 70 4.51 -5.67 1.47
CA LYS A 70 5.04 -5.41 2.81
C LYS A 70 6.54 -5.58 2.85
N VAL A 71 7.21 -4.75 3.64
CA VAL A 71 8.64 -4.88 3.95
C VAL A 71 8.79 -4.96 5.46
N LEU A 72 9.49 -5.99 5.93
CA LEU A 72 9.75 -6.23 7.34
C LEU A 72 11.27 -6.24 7.60
N PRO A 73 11.82 -5.17 8.19
CA PRO A 73 13.21 -5.18 8.63
C PRO A 73 13.35 -5.96 9.95
N HIS A 74 14.30 -6.88 9.99
CA HIS A 74 14.67 -7.67 11.15
C HIS A 74 16.16 -7.55 11.43
N TYR A 75 16.53 -7.10 12.63
CA TYR A 75 17.89 -7.17 13.11
C TYR A 75 18.22 -8.62 13.47
N LEU A 76 19.43 -9.03 13.16
CA LEU A 76 19.93 -10.38 13.40
C LEU A 76 21.07 -10.33 14.40
N ASP A 77 21.10 -11.30 15.31
CA ASP A 77 22.22 -11.52 16.22
C ASP A 77 23.37 -12.31 15.56
N ASN A 78 24.35 -12.71 16.35
CA ASN A 78 25.50 -13.50 15.90
C ASN A 78 25.13 -14.91 15.43
N GLU A 79 23.98 -15.43 15.80
CA GLU A 79 23.44 -16.72 15.35
C GLU A 79 22.52 -16.58 14.14
N GLY A 80 22.31 -15.34 13.66
CA GLY A 80 21.39 -15.02 12.57
C GLY A 80 19.91 -15.07 12.97
N GLN A 81 19.63 -15.05 14.27
CA GLN A 81 18.26 -15.09 14.78
C GLN A 81 17.68 -13.69 14.93
N HIS A 82 16.38 -13.58 14.69
CA HIS A 82 15.62 -12.34 14.82
C HIS A 82 14.62 -12.38 15.98
N THR A 83 14.55 -13.48 16.69
CA THR A 83 13.66 -13.71 17.85
C THR A 83 14.29 -14.71 18.80
N ASP A 84 13.99 -14.60 20.07
CA ASP A 84 14.40 -15.53 21.13
C ASP A 84 13.27 -16.45 21.59
N GLY A 85 12.11 -16.43 20.90
CA GLY A 85 10.98 -17.27 21.24
C GLY A 85 9.89 -17.33 20.18
N PRO A 86 8.88 -18.18 20.37
CA PRO A 86 7.91 -18.53 19.32
C PRO A 86 6.80 -17.50 19.11
N THR A 87 6.63 -16.52 19.99
CA THR A 87 5.53 -15.57 19.89
C THR A 87 5.97 -14.24 19.27
N LEU A 88 5.01 -13.48 18.74
CA LEU A 88 5.23 -12.14 18.23
C LEU A 88 5.79 -11.19 19.33
N LEU A 89 5.36 -11.38 20.58
CA LEU A 89 5.86 -10.60 21.70
C LEU A 89 7.36 -10.84 21.94
N HIS A 90 7.82 -12.09 21.93
CA HIS A 90 9.25 -12.41 22.04
C HIS A 90 10.04 -11.72 20.93
N ARG A 91 9.60 -11.83 19.68
CA ARG A 91 10.21 -11.15 18.55
C ARG A 91 10.31 -9.64 18.78
N ASP A 92 9.22 -9.00 19.17
CA ASP A 92 9.18 -7.55 19.29
C ASP A 92 10.07 -7.03 20.44
N VAL A 93 10.11 -7.75 21.56
CA VAL A 93 11.02 -7.48 22.68
C VAL A 93 12.47 -7.68 22.25
N TYR A 94 12.77 -8.79 21.58
CA TYR A 94 14.12 -9.09 21.10
C TYR A 94 14.62 -8.09 20.07
N GLN A 95 13.77 -7.72 19.10
CA GLN A 95 14.08 -6.67 18.12
C GLN A 95 14.35 -5.32 18.78
N ARG A 96 13.64 -4.98 19.85
CA ARG A 96 13.92 -3.77 20.64
C ARG A 96 15.29 -3.87 21.30
N LYS A 97 15.62 -5.00 21.93
CA LYS A 97 16.92 -5.26 22.53
C LYS A 97 18.06 -5.08 21.53
N LEU A 98 17.96 -5.66 20.34
CA LEU A 98 18.95 -5.52 19.29
C LEU A 98 19.12 -4.07 18.81
N ARG A 99 18.02 -3.34 18.60
CA ARG A 99 18.07 -1.92 18.20
C ARG A 99 18.75 -1.03 19.24
N THR A 100 18.52 -1.31 20.52
CA THR A 100 19.10 -0.53 21.63
C THR A 100 20.56 -0.85 21.84
N ASN A 101 21.02 -2.04 21.43
CA ASN A 101 22.39 -2.51 21.59
C ASN A 101 23.01 -2.88 20.23
N PRO A 102 23.49 -1.93 19.44
CA PRO A 102 24.02 -2.17 18.10
C PRO A 102 25.19 -3.17 18.06
N ASP A 103 25.91 -3.32 19.15
CA ASP A 103 27.05 -4.27 19.26
C ASP A 103 26.61 -5.74 19.21
N LEU A 104 25.34 -6.01 19.55
CA LEU A 104 24.74 -7.35 19.43
C LEU A 104 24.26 -7.65 18.02
N VAL A 105 24.19 -6.65 17.13
CA VAL A 105 23.68 -6.81 15.78
C VAL A 105 24.78 -7.29 14.85
N HIS A 106 24.55 -8.44 14.22
CA HIS A 106 25.43 -9.02 13.21
C HIS A 106 24.89 -8.90 11.78
N GLY A 107 23.75 -8.27 11.62
CA GLY A 107 23.18 -8.01 10.30
C GLY A 107 21.74 -7.51 10.37
N VAL A 108 21.21 -7.13 9.21
CA VAL A 108 19.81 -6.76 9.06
C VAL A 108 19.24 -7.48 7.85
N ARG A 109 18.11 -8.13 8.04
CA ARG A 109 17.38 -8.80 6.97
C ARG A 109 16.09 -8.02 6.67
N TYR A 110 15.87 -7.73 5.40
CA TYR A 110 14.64 -7.13 4.91
C TYR A 110 13.81 -8.20 4.22
N ASP A 111 12.75 -8.67 4.88
CA ASP A 111 11.82 -9.63 4.30
C ASP A 111 10.80 -8.86 3.46
N VAL A 112 10.92 -8.95 2.14
CA VAL A 112 10.07 -8.25 1.18
C VAL A 112 8.98 -9.18 0.70
N ASN A 113 7.73 -8.86 1.04
CA ASN A 113 6.56 -9.53 0.48
C ASN A 113 6.11 -8.77 -0.76
N TRP A 114 6.06 -9.46 -1.88
CA TRP A 114 5.67 -8.87 -3.15
C TRP A 114 4.86 -9.85 -4.00
N ARG A 115 4.18 -9.32 -4.97
CA ARG A 115 3.47 -10.10 -5.99
C ARG A 115 3.87 -9.60 -7.37
N GLY A 116 3.89 -10.49 -8.34
CA GLY A 116 4.21 -10.14 -9.72
C GLY A 116 4.33 -11.36 -10.61
N LYS A 117 4.52 -11.08 -11.89
CA LYS A 117 4.75 -12.09 -12.93
C LYS A 117 6.07 -11.78 -13.62
N GLY A 118 6.77 -12.85 -14.01
CA GLY A 118 8.04 -12.72 -14.72
C GLY A 118 9.24 -12.49 -13.80
N GLU A 119 10.39 -12.28 -14.43
CA GLU A 119 11.64 -11.95 -13.74
C GLU A 119 11.64 -10.48 -13.37
N VAL A 120 11.99 -10.18 -12.11
CA VAL A 120 12.07 -8.83 -11.59
C VAL A 120 13.34 -8.62 -10.78
N THR A 121 13.75 -7.37 -10.60
CA THR A 121 14.83 -6.97 -9.72
C THR A 121 14.25 -6.22 -8.53
N LEU A 122 14.49 -6.73 -7.33
CA LEU A 122 14.23 -6.00 -6.08
C LEU A 122 15.46 -5.16 -5.76
N ARG A 123 15.27 -3.85 -5.57
CA ARG A 123 16.31 -2.90 -5.19
C ARG A 123 15.99 -2.36 -3.81
N LEU A 124 16.88 -2.61 -2.86
CA LEU A 124 16.85 -2.05 -1.51
C LEU A 124 17.86 -0.90 -1.43
N GLU A 125 17.39 0.27 -1.08
CA GLU A 125 18.22 1.44 -0.83
C GLU A 125 18.13 1.80 0.65
N LEU A 126 19.28 2.06 1.27
CA LEU A 126 19.40 2.32 2.69
C LEU A 126 20.09 3.67 2.94
N ARG A 127 19.66 4.36 3.97
CA ARG A 127 20.32 5.57 4.49
C ARG A 127 20.69 5.36 5.96
N SER A 128 21.85 5.90 6.37
CA SER A 128 22.35 5.86 7.72
C SER A 128 22.97 7.22 8.08
N SER A 129 22.85 7.63 9.34
CA SER A 129 23.52 8.84 9.85
C SER A 129 25.04 8.76 9.81
N LYS A 130 25.60 7.54 9.88
CA LYS A 130 27.05 7.30 9.78
C LYS A 130 27.60 7.61 8.39
N THR A 131 26.83 7.36 7.35
CA THR A 131 27.20 7.59 5.94
C THR A 131 26.35 8.70 5.33
N LYS A 132 26.65 9.96 5.71
CA LYS A 132 25.83 11.13 5.37
C LYS A 132 25.59 11.42 3.88
N SER A 133 26.28 10.75 2.96
CA SER A 133 26.34 11.25 1.57
C SER A 133 25.79 10.33 0.49
N LYS A 134 25.73 9.03 0.68
CA LYS A 134 25.23 8.13 -0.38
C LYS A 134 24.35 7.01 0.21
N PRO A 135 23.15 6.80 -0.33
CA PRO A 135 22.37 5.61 -0.05
C PRO A 135 23.18 4.37 -0.46
N MET A 136 23.13 3.35 0.35
CA MET A 136 23.65 2.03 -0.05
C MET A 136 22.55 1.32 -0.82
N THR A 137 22.91 0.72 -1.94
CA THR A 137 21.95 -0.01 -2.80
C THR A 137 22.36 -1.48 -2.84
N VAL A 138 21.37 -2.35 -2.61
CA VAL A 138 21.48 -3.81 -2.75
C VAL A 138 20.42 -4.25 -3.75
N GLU A 139 20.83 -4.99 -4.78
CA GLU A 139 19.92 -5.51 -5.80
C GLU A 139 19.90 -7.03 -5.76
N GLN A 140 18.70 -7.56 -5.95
CA GLN A 140 18.49 -9.00 -6.03
C GLN A 140 17.52 -9.33 -7.17
N LYS A 141 17.99 -10.11 -8.15
CA LYS A 141 17.14 -10.65 -9.21
C LYS A 141 16.32 -11.81 -8.66
N VAL A 142 15.04 -11.79 -8.95
CA VAL A 142 14.07 -12.79 -8.49
C VAL A 142 13.27 -13.29 -9.68
N GLY A 143 13.27 -14.60 -9.86
CA GLY A 143 12.48 -15.25 -10.89
C GLY A 143 10.98 -15.31 -10.55
N PRO A 144 10.16 -15.71 -11.51
CA PRO A 144 8.72 -15.86 -11.29
C PRO A 144 8.45 -16.92 -10.23
N GLY A 145 7.70 -16.53 -9.19
CA GLY A 145 7.22 -17.48 -8.19
C GLY A 145 6.03 -18.29 -8.70
N LEU A 146 5.88 -19.51 -8.20
CA LEU A 146 4.71 -20.37 -8.45
C LEU A 146 3.42 -19.82 -7.85
N ILE A 147 3.55 -18.95 -6.83
CA ILE A 147 2.46 -18.39 -6.04
C ILE A 147 2.36 -16.89 -6.35
N ARG A 148 1.12 -16.36 -6.31
CA ARG A 148 0.84 -14.93 -6.58
C ARG A 148 1.62 -13.97 -5.67
N THR A 149 1.99 -14.42 -4.47
CA THR A 149 2.64 -13.61 -3.44
C THR A 149 3.84 -14.39 -2.92
N GLN A 150 5.01 -13.77 -2.87
CA GLN A 150 6.24 -14.41 -2.41
C GLN A 150 7.01 -13.51 -1.46
N TRP A 151 7.79 -14.14 -0.58
CA TRP A 151 8.72 -13.49 0.31
C TRP A 151 10.14 -13.64 -0.20
N THR A 152 10.85 -12.53 -0.29
CA THR A 152 12.26 -12.51 -0.68
C THR A 152 13.06 -11.82 0.41
N PRO A 153 13.97 -12.53 1.10
CA PRO A 153 14.87 -11.92 2.06
C PRO A 153 16.02 -11.21 1.35
N ILE A 154 16.30 -9.96 1.73
CA ILE A 154 17.49 -9.22 1.33
C ILE A 154 18.33 -9.01 2.58
N LEU A 155 19.54 -9.58 2.58
CA LEU A 155 20.42 -9.58 3.75
C LEU A 155 21.50 -8.51 3.63
N LEU A 156 21.62 -7.72 4.68
CA LEU A 156 22.77 -6.87 4.97
C LEU A 156 23.64 -7.63 5.98
N ASP A 157 24.77 -8.16 5.55
CA ASP A 157 25.65 -8.95 6.38
C ASP A 157 26.37 -8.14 7.47
N ALA A 158 27.03 -8.83 8.40
CA ALA A 158 27.73 -8.22 9.54
C ALA A 158 28.80 -7.22 9.12
N LYS A 159 29.56 -7.53 8.07
CA LYS A 159 30.65 -6.67 7.59
C LYS A 159 30.07 -5.38 7.03
N THR A 160 29.07 -5.49 6.18
CA THR A 160 28.39 -4.36 5.56
C THR A 160 27.65 -3.52 6.61
N TYR A 161 26.95 -4.15 7.56
CA TYR A 161 26.30 -3.46 8.65
C TYR A 161 27.28 -2.63 9.51
N ARG A 162 28.42 -3.21 9.90
CA ARG A 162 29.44 -2.48 10.70
C ARG A 162 30.04 -1.28 9.96
N SER A 163 30.26 -1.42 8.66
CA SER A 163 30.81 -0.32 7.85
C SER A 163 29.77 0.76 7.54
N PHE A 164 28.54 0.38 7.22
CA PHE A 164 27.44 1.27 6.88
C PHE A 164 26.83 1.94 8.12
N GLY A 165 26.74 1.21 9.23
CA GLY A 165 26.05 1.59 10.44
C GLY A 165 24.57 1.20 10.44
N GLN A 166 23.86 1.62 11.47
CA GLN A 166 22.44 1.34 11.62
C GLN A 166 21.62 2.02 10.52
N PRO A 167 20.82 1.27 9.74
CA PRO A 167 19.90 1.86 8.78
C PRO A 167 18.80 2.65 9.49
N GLU A 168 18.63 3.92 9.13
CA GLU A 168 17.58 4.80 9.67
C GLU A 168 16.38 4.89 8.73
N ALA A 169 16.66 4.85 7.43
CA ALA A 169 15.62 4.88 6.41
C ALA A 169 15.92 3.86 5.31
N TRP A 170 14.86 3.34 4.72
CA TRP A 170 14.95 2.38 3.62
C TRP A 170 13.90 2.65 2.56
N ARG A 171 14.24 2.31 1.33
CA ARG A 171 13.33 2.23 0.19
C ARG A 171 13.52 0.90 -0.50
N VAL A 172 12.44 0.19 -0.76
CA VAL A 172 12.43 -0.99 -1.62
C VAL A 172 11.66 -0.66 -2.87
N SER A 173 12.24 -0.96 -4.02
CA SER A 173 11.61 -0.81 -5.33
C SER A 173 11.68 -2.10 -6.12
N ILE A 174 10.68 -2.35 -6.96
CA ILE A 174 10.59 -3.52 -7.83
C ILE A 174 10.66 -3.08 -9.28
N TRP A 175 11.55 -3.68 -10.03
CA TRP A 175 11.91 -3.29 -11.40
C TRP A 175 11.74 -4.47 -12.37
N GLN A 176 11.29 -4.17 -13.57
CA GLN A 176 11.31 -5.10 -14.70
C GLN A 176 12.10 -4.43 -15.84
N GLY A 177 13.33 -4.89 -16.05
CA GLY A 177 14.28 -4.16 -16.88
C GLY A 177 14.55 -2.76 -16.31
N GLU A 178 14.25 -1.71 -17.08
CA GLU A 178 14.42 -0.31 -16.70
C GLU A 178 13.14 0.33 -16.11
N GLU A 179 12.03 -0.39 -16.11
CA GLU A 179 10.75 0.12 -15.62
C GLU A 179 10.56 -0.19 -14.14
N MET A 180 10.28 0.85 -13.34
CA MET A 180 9.91 0.70 -11.94
C MET A 180 8.41 0.41 -11.83
N LEU A 181 8.07 -0.78 -11.35
CA LEU A 181 6.69 -1.25 -11.22
C LEU A 181 6.03 -0.84 -9.90
N GLY A 182 6.82 -0.55 -8.88
CA GLY A 182 6.33 -0.13 -7.58
C GLY A 182 7.43 0.07 -6.56
N GLU A 183 7.11 0.76 -5.48
CA GLU A 183 8.03 1.02 -4.38
C GLU A 183 7.31 1.05 -3.04
N GLN A 184 8.07 0.83 -1.97
CA GLN A 184 7.66 1.06 -0.58
C GLN A 184 8.82 1.70 0.17
N LEU A 185 8.50 2.71 0.98
CA LEU A 185 9.48 3.50 1.73
C LEU A 185 9.20 3.39 3.22
N SER A 186 10.24 3.56 4.02
CA SER A 186 10.09 3.86 5.45
C SER A 186 9.62 5.29 5.66
N PHE A 187 9.07 5.57 6.83
CA PHE A 187 8.58 6.91 7.17
C PHE A 187 9.65 8.01 7.09
N LEU A 188 10.93 7.65 7.33
CA LEU A 188 12.06 8.59 7.35
C LEU A 188 12.81 8.71 6.02
N TRP A 189 12.30 8.13 4.96
CA TRP A 189 12.96 8.16 3.65
C TRP A 189 13.03 9.55 3.02
#